data_c92c56d14dd6dd30a334de6cfcfc3699
#
_entry.id   c92c56d14dd6dd30a334de6cfcfc3699
#
_cell.length_a   1.000
_cell.length_b   1.000
_cell.length_c   1.000
_cell.angle_alpha   90.00
_cell.angle_beta   90.00
_cell.angle_gamma   90.00
#
_symmetry.space_group_name_H-M   'P 1'
#
loop_
_entity.id
_entity.type
_entity.pdbx_description
1 polymer ?
#
loop_
_entity_poly.entity_id
_entity_poly.type
_entity_poly.pdbx_seq_one_letter_code
_entity_poly.pdbx_strand_id
1 'polypeptide(L)'
;MYKRQGYDLFLEDLAGKDNTSQKIVNAVKVSGKLTDAEYTHLVEDHRGGEHHEDGGDHAHAHEFNEHLWYDFETMKKVAQKIAEELAGLDSAHAEAFRTNASTFSKELDALDAAAKAIAGEGKKYLSTEPVPDYLISSTGAENATPSEFAEAAEAGNDVPALVLKETKDMVTEKKVQLLAYNEQTSTSQTNEVLQAAKDSSVNYVSFTETLPENTNYLAWMKTNVSNLEKALS
;
A
#
# COMPACT_ATOMS: atom_id res chain seq x y z
N MET A 1 18.77 6.94 6.38
CA MET A 1 17.79 6.42 7.36
C MET A 1 17.18 5.20 6.71
N TYR A 2 17.60 4.01 7.11
CA TYR A 2 17.11 2.78 6.49
C TYR A 2 15.64 2.59 6.89
N LYS A 3 14.72 2.77 5.95
CA LYS A 3 13.36 2.24 6.09
C LYS A 3 13.46 0.73 5.96
N ARG A 4 13.39 0.02 7.06
CA ARG A 4 13.10 -1.41 7.04
C ARG A 4 11.62 -1.55 6.82
N GLN A 5 11.24 -2.19 5.73
CA GLN A 5 9.89 -2.67 5.52
C GLN A 5 9.56 -3.67 6.63
N GLY A 6 8.32 -3.66 7.09
CA GLY A 6 7.94 -4.38 8.30
C GLY A 6 7.58 -3.41 9.41
N TYR A 7 6.65 -2.51 9.13
CA TYR A 7 6.30 -1.35 9.97
C TYR A 7 5.97 -1.70 11.42
N ASP A 8 5.50 -2.91 11.69
CA ASP A 8 4.83 -3.24 12.95
C ASP A 8 5.43 -4.41 13.73
N LEU A 9 6.50 -5.04 13.26
CA LEU A 9 7.12 -6.16 13.98
C LEU A 9 7.61 -5.76 15.37
N PHE A 10 8.04 -4.52 15.56
CA PHE A 10 8.46 -3.99 16.84
C PHE A 10 7.31 -3.84 17.84
N LEU A 11 6.06 -3.68 17.36
CA LEU A 11 4.89 -3.55 18.25
C LEU A 11 4.59 -4.88 18.97
N GLU A 12 4.79 -6.03 18.31
CA GLU A 12 4.65 -7.33 18.95
C GLU A 12 5.68 -7.52 20.08
N ASP A 13 6.91 -7.03 19.86
CA ASP A 13 7.97 -7.07 20.86
C ASP A 13 7.72 -6.08 22.01
N LEU A 14 7.20 -4.87 21.72
CA LEU A 14 6.84 -3.86 22.74
C LEU A 14 5.61 -4.28 23.56
N ALA A 15 4.64 -4.95 22.94
CA ALA A 15 3.46 -5.44 23.65
C ALA A 15 3.82 -6.48 24.72
N GLY A 16 4.99 -7.12 24.57
CA GLY A 16 5.49 -8.14 25.47
C GLY A 16 4.77 -9.48 25.31
N LYS A 17 5.54 -10.55 25.15
CA LYS A 17 5.04 -11.92 24.95
C LYS A 17 4.15 -12.43 26.09
N ASP A 18 4.26 -11.83 27.25
CA ASP A 18 3.54 -12.21 28.47
C ASP A 18 2.30 -11.34 28.77
N ASN A 19 2.02 -10.33 27.92
CA ASN A 19 0.89 -9.45 28.15
C ASN A 19 -0.40 -10.00 27.51
N THR A 20 -1.00 -10.98 28.20
CA THR A 20 -2.27 -11.62 27.76
C THR A 20 -3.48 -10.70 27.86
N SER A 21 -3.34 -9.52 28.47
CA SER A 21 -4.46 -8.55 28.63
C SER A 21 -4.64 -7.66 27.40
N GLN A 22 -3.62 -7.51 26.57
CA GLN A 22 -3.73 -6.75 25.32
C GLN A 22 -4.25 -7.62 24.19
N LYS A 23 -5.09 -7.00 23.33
CA LYS A 23 -5.55 -7.60 22.09
C LYS A 23 -4.85 -6.92 20.92
N ILE A 24 -4.10 -7.70 20.16
CA ILE A 24 -3.40 -7.23 18.96
C ILE A 24 -4.21 -7.67 17.74
N VAL A 25 -4.56 -6.72 16.88
CA VAL A 25 -5.16 -6.97 15.57
C VAL A 25 -4.10 -6.73 14.53
N ASN A 26 -3.58 -7.79 13.93
CA ASN A 26 -2.58 -7.72 12.89
C ASN A 26 -3.27 -7.68 11.52
N ALA A 27 -3.13 -6.56 10.80
CA ALA A 27 -3.80 -6.32 9.53
C ALA A 27 -3.38 -7.32 8.44
N VAL A 28 -2.11 -7.73 8.40
CA VAL A 28 -1.61 -8.71 7.42
C VAL A 28 -2.32 -10.06 7.59
N LYS A 29 -2.40 -10.56 8.83
CA LYS A 29 -3.12 -11.81 9.12
C LYS A 29 -4.62 -11.70 8.82
N VAL A 30 -5.23 -10.58 9.20
CA VAL A 30 -6.66 -10.33 8.99
C VAL A 30 -6.99 -10.20 7.50
N SER A 31 -6.08 -9.67 6.68
CA SER A 31 -6.26 -9.54 5.23
C SER A 31 -6.56 -10.88 4.55
N GLY A 32 -5.91 -11.95 5.02
CA GLY A 32 -5.92 -13.26 4.38
C GLY A 32 -5.17 -13.30 3.05
N LYS A 33 -4.31 -12.31 2.79
CA LYS A 33 -3.49 -12.24 1.56
C LYS A 33 -2.26 -13.14 1.64
N LEU A 34 -1.84 -13.50 2.83
CA LEU A 34 -0.78 -14.47 3.11
C LEU A 34 -1.36 -15.66 3.89
N THR A 35 -0.85 -16.86 3.60
CA THR A 35 -1.02 -18.01 4.47
C THR A 35 -0.20 -17.85 5.75
N ASP A 36 -0.49 -18.63 6.79
CA ASP A 36 0.28 -18.58 8.03
C ASP A 36 1.77 -18.92 7.80
N ALA A 37 2.08 -19.81 6.85
CA ALA A 37 3.44 -20.16 6.50
C ALA A 37 4.18 -18.99 5.82
N GLU A 38 3.55 -18.33 4.85
CA GLU A 38 4.11 -17.16 4.17
C GLU A 38 4.29 -15.99 5.15
N TYR A 39 3.33 -15.77 6.06
CA TYR A 39 3.47 -14.74 7.10
C TYR A 39 4.66 -15.04 8.02
N THR A 40 4.83 -16.31 8.43
CA THR A 40 5.96 -16.70 9.28
C THR A 40 7.28 -16.47 8.57
N HIS A 41 7.38 -16.83 7.29
CA HIS A 41 8.57 -16.58 6.46
C HIS A 41 8.87 -15.09 6.34
N LEU A 42 7.85 -14.26 6.03
CA LEU A 42 7.97 -12.80 5.97
C LEU A 42 8.55 -12.23 7.28
N VAL A 43 8.05 -12.69 8.43
CA VAL A 43 8.51 -12.23 9.75
C VAL A 43 9.94 -12.70 10.05
N GLU A 44 10.30 -13.92 9.66
CA GLU A 44 11.64 -14.48 9.87
C GLU A 44 12.68 -13.73 9.00
N ASP A 45 12.39 -13.46 7.74
CA ASP A 45 13.26 -12.71 6.84
C ASP A 45 13.53 -11.30 7.38
N HIS A 46 12.50 -10.62 7.90
CA HIS A 46 12.66 -9.28 8.48
C HIS A 46 13.40 -9.27 9.84
N ARG A 47 13.38 -10.39 10.57
CA ARG A 47 14.11 -10.53 11.84
C ARG A 47 15.56 -10.98 11.65
N GLY A 48 15.84 -11.70 10.56
CA GLY A 48 17.11 -12.36 10.31
C GLY A 48 18.14 -11.48 9.61
N GLY A 49 18.36 -10.26 9.95
CA GLY A 49 19.25 -9.23 9.38
C GLY A 49 20.67 -9.61 8.90
N GLU A 50 20.91 -10.84 8.43
CA GLU A 50 22.14 -11.28 7.76
C GLU A 50 21.78 -11.89 6.41
N HIS A 51 22.11 -11.17 5.34
CA HIS A 51 22.14 -11.72 3.99
C HIS A 51 23.13 -12.88 3.94
N HIS A 52 22.63 -14.10 3.86
CA HIS A 52 23.44 -15.18 3.30
C HIS A 52 23.52 -14.97 1.79
N GLU A 53 24.71 -14.54 1.32
CA GLU A 53 25.11 -14.67 -0.06
C GLU A 53 25.24 -16.18 -0.38
N ASP A 54 24.15 -16.81 -0.75
CA ASP A 54 24.20 -18.13 -1.37
C ASP A 54 23.53 -18.00 -2.74
N GLY A 55 24.35 -18.17 -3.80
CA GLY A 55 23.98 -17.98 -5.20
C GLY A 55 22.98 -19.02 -5.71
N GLY A 56 21.77 -18.97 -5.24
CA GLY A 56 20.63 -19.70 -5.74
C GLY A 56 19.72 -18.76 -6.53
N ASP A 57 19.23 -19.25 -7.65
CA ASP A 57 18.24 -18.62 -8.53
C ASP A 57 16.93 -18.44 -7.74
N HIS A 58 16.91 -17.42 -6.85
CA HIS A 58 15.71 -17.03 -6.12
C HIS A 58 14.81 -16.33 -7.12
N ALA A 59 13.82 -17.06 -7.65
CA ALA A 59 12.63 -16.45 -8.21
C ALA A 59 12.16 -15.41 -7.16
N HIS A 60 12.30 -14.12 -7.49
CA HIS A 60 11.87 -13.00 -6.67
C HIS A 60 10.41 -13.25 -6.27
N ALA A 61 10.19 -13.76 -5.07
CA ALA A 61 8.88 -13.75 -4.47
C ALA A 61 8.51 -12.27 -4.44
N HIS A 62 7.45 -11.89 -5.13
CA HIS A 62 6.93 -10.53 -5.11
C HIS A 62 6.81 -10.15 -3.64
N GLU A 63 7.60 -9.18 -3.23
CA GLU A 63 7.60 -8.68 -1.87
C GLU A 63 6.18 -8.27 -1.52
N PHE A 64 5.71 -8.71 -0.35
CA PHE A 64 4.33 -8.45 0.06
C PHE A 64 4.12 -6.95 0.23
N ASN A 65 3.18 -6.37 -0.49
CA ASN A 65 2.84 -4.95 -0.32
C ASN A 65 2.11 -4.73 1.01
N GLU A 66 2.79 -4.10 1.95
CA GLU A 66 2.29 -3.86 3.31
C GLU A 66 1.30 -2.68 3.41
N HIS A 67 1.08 -1.90 2.34
CA HIS A 67 0.22 -0.72 2.31
C HIS A 67 -1.28 -1.08 2.30
N LEU A 68 -1.68 -1.99 3.19
CA LEU A 68 -3.02 -2.58 3.29
C LEU A 68 -4.12 -1.56 3.56
N TRP A 69 -3.78 -0.37 4.05
CA TRP A 69 -4.77 0.69 4.25
C TRP A 69 -5.31 1.27 2.94
N TYR A 70 -4.70 0.96 1.80
CA TYR A 70 -5.23 1.25 0.47
C TYR A 70 -6.10 0.12 -0.09
N ASP A 71 -6.23 -1.01 0.61
CA ASP A 71 -7.12 -2.13 0.27
C ASP A 71 -8.40 -2.07 1.09
N PHE A 72 -9.49 -1.61 0.50
CA PHE A 72 -10.77 -1.46 1.20
C PHE A 72 -11.31 -2.76 1.76
N GLU A 73 -11.09 -3.90 1.10
CA GLU A 73 -11.53 -5.21 1.59
C GLU A 73 -10.80 -5.59 2.89
N THR A 74 -9.49 -5.37 2.93
CA THR A 74 -8.71 -5.57 4.16
C THR A 74 -9.18 -4.65 5.28
N MET A 75 -9.42 -3.37 4.99
CA MET A 75 -9.85 -2.40 6.01
C MET A 75 -11.24 -2.72 6.59
N LYS A 76 -12.15 -3.29 5.80
CA LYS A 76 -13.43 -3.81 6.31
C LYS A 76 -13.20 -4.95 7.30
N LYS A 77 -12.38 -5.93 6.93
CA LYS A 77 -12.04 -7.07 7.80
C LYS A 77 -11.37 -6.62 9.10
N VAL A 78 -10.45 -5.66 9.03
CA VAL A 78 -9.77 -5.08 10.20
C VAL A 78 -10.78 -4.40 11.12
N ALA A 79 -11.67 -3.57 10.58
CA ALA A 79 -12.70 -2.89 11.37
C ALA A 79 -13.65 -3.89 12.06
N GLN A 80 -14.07 -4.94 11.36
CA GLN A 80 -14.90 -6.02 11.93
C GLN A 80 -14.15 -6.76 13.04
N LYS A 81 -12.87 -7.10 12.83
CA LYS A 81 -12.05 -7.77 13.84
C LYS A 81 -11.89 -6.92 15.10
N ILE A 82 -11.61 -5.62 14.94
CA ILE A 82 -11.56 -4.68 16.06
C ILE A 82 -12.88 -4.64 16.82
N ALA A 83 -14.01 -4.57 16.12
CA ALA A 83 -15.34 -4.53 16.75
C ALA A 83 -15.63 -5.80 17.56
N GLU A 84 -15.26 -6.98 17.08
CA GLU A 84 -15.44 -8.23 17.81
C GLU A 84 -14.54 -8.34 19.05
N GLU A 85 -13.27 -7.91 18.95
CA GLU A 85 -12.39 -7.86 20.14
C GLU A 85 -12.91 -6.88 21.19
N LEU A 86 -13.39 -5.69 20.78
CA LEU A 86 -13.98 -4.71 21.69
C LEU A 86 -15.28 -5.23 22.30
N ALA A 87 -16.13 -5.92 21.52
CA ALA A 87 -17.36 -6.53 22.02
C ALA A 87 -17.09 -7.63 23.06
N GLY A 88 -15.98 -8.35 22.92
CA GLY A 88 -15.52 -9.33 23.91
C GLY A 88 -15.00 -8.69 25.21
N LEU A 89 -14.38 -7.51 25.11
CA LEU A 89 -13.86 -6.76 26.26
C LEU A 89 -14.95 -5.96 26.99
N ASP A 90 -15.92 -5.42 26.25
CA ASP A 90 -17.02 -4.62 26.78
C ASP A 90 -18.34 -5.05 26.13
N SER A 91 -18.94 -6.09 26.72
CA SER A 91 -20.19 -6.67 26.24
C SER A 91 -21.39 -5.72 26.34
N ALA A 92 -21.32 -4.72 27.23
CA ALA A 92 -22.41 -3.75 27.38
C ALA A 92 -22.52 -2.82 26.14
N HIS A 93 -21.43 -2.59 25.41
CA HIS A 93 -21.38 -1.76 24.21
C HIS A 93 -21.18 -2.56 22.93
N ALA A 94 -21.27 -3.90 22.97
CA ALA A 94 -20.99 -4.80 21.84
C ALA A 94 -21.77 -4.43 20.57
N GLU A 95 -23.06 -4.10 20.71
CA GLU A 95 -23.92 -3.72 19.59
C GLU A 95 -23.46 -2.40 18.93
N ALA A 96 -23.02 -1.45 19.72
CA ALA A 96 -22.48 -0.18 19.21
C ALA A 96 -21.21 -0.40 18.40
N PHE A 97 -20.29 -1.25 18.87
CA PHE A 97 -19.05 -1.56 18.13
C PHE A 97 -19.35 -2.23 16.80
N ARG A 98 -20.23 -3.22 16.76
CA ARG A 98 -20.65 -3.90 15.52
C ARG A 98 -21.38 -2.97 14.56
N THR A 99 -22.25 -2.12 15.07
CA THR A 99 -22.96 -1.12 14.26
C THR A 99 -22.01 -0.13 13.61
N ASN A 100 -21.01 0.37 14.35
CA ASN A 100 -20.02 1.27 13.83
C ASN A 100 -19.16 0.60 12.73
N ALA A 101 -18.68 -0.62 12.95
CA ALA A 101 -17.93 -1.38 11.95
C ALA A 101 -18.78 -1.66 10.70
N SER A 102 -20.07 -1.99 10.86
CA SER A 102 -21.00 -2.20 9.74
C SER A 102 -21.20 -0.91 8.94
N THR A 103 -21.35 0.23 9.61
CA THR A 103 -21.49 1.53 8.95
C THR A 103 -20.26 1.88 8.17
N PHE A 104 -19.08 1.76 8.78
CA PHE A 104 -17.78 1.98 8.13
C PHE A 104 -17.60 1.06 6.91
N SER A 105 -17.94 -0.22 7.04
CA SER A 105 -17.86 -1.19 5.93
C SER A 105 -18.72 -0.78 4.72
N LYS A 106 -19.94 -0.27 4.96
CA LYS A 106 -20.82 0.22 3.87
C LYS A 106 -20.25 1.44 3.15
N GLU A 107 -19.56 2.33 3.88
CA GLU A 107 -18.91 3.48 3.28
C GLU A 107 -17.70 3.06 2.44
N LEU A 108 -16.96 2.02 2.88
CA LEU A 108 -15.88 1.43 2.09
C LEU A 108 -16.40 0.68 0.85
N ASP A 109 -17.54 -0.02 0.95
CA ASP A 109 -18.17 -0.64 -0.21
C ASP A 109 -18.53 0.39 -1.28
N ALA A 110 -19.00 1.57 -0.88
CA ALA A 110 -19.28 2.65 -1.81
C ALA A 110 -18.02 3.22 -2.47
N LEU A 111 -16.93 3.36 -1.72
CA LEU A 111 -15.63 3.80 -2.26
C LEU A 111 -15.02 2.76 -3.20
N ASP A 112 -15.09 1.49 -2.85
CA ASP A 112 -14.62 0.37 -3.69
C ASP A 112 -15.40 0.30 -5.02
N ALA A 113 -16.72 0.43 -4.94
CA ALA A 113 -17.56 0.50 -6.12
C ALA A 113 -17.23 1.72 -7.01
N ALA A 114 -16.95 2.89 -6.41
CA ALA A 114 -16.53 4.07 -7.12
C ALA A 114 -15.16 3.87 -7.80
N ALA A 115 -14.19 3.27 -7.11
CA ALA A 115 -12.88 2.97 -7.66
C ALA A 115 -12.97 1.98 -8.85
N LYS A 116 -13.75 0.91 -8.70
CA LYS A 116 -14.01 -0.09 -9.77
C LYS A 116 -14.76 0.48 -10.97
N ALA A 117 -15.49 1.57 -10.81
CA ALA A 117 -16.18 2.26 -11.91
C ALA A 117 -15.24 3.16 -12.73
N ILE A 118 -14.03 3.44 -12.25
CA ILE A 118 -13.03 4.20 -13.00
C ILE A 118 -12.56 3.36 -14.19
N ALA A 119 -12.50 3.96 -15.38
CA ALA A 119 -12.12 3.29 -16.62
C ALA A 119 -10.58 3.08 -16.67
N GLY A 120 -10.06 2.23 -15.80
CA GLY A 120 -8.63 1.87 -15.73
C GLY A 120 -8.23 0.72 -16.65
N GLU A 121 -9.18 -0.09 -17.11
CA GLU A 121 -8.90 -1.25 -17.96
C GLU A 121 -8.16 -0.84 -19.26
N GLY A 122 -7.07 -1.53 -19.54
CA GLY A 122 -6.19 -1.24 -20.68
C GLY A 122 -5.26 -0.04 -20.48
N LYS A 123 -5.31 0.64 -19.34
CA LYS A 123 -4.36 1.70 -18.98
C LYS A 123 -3.24 1.12 -18.10
N LYS A 124 -2.07 1.76 -18.19
CA LYS A 124 -0.89 1.41 -17.40
C LYS A 124 -0.49 2.56 -16.50
N TYR A 125 0.03 2.23 -15.34
CA TYR A 125 0.59 3.22 -14.42
C TYR A 125 2.00 2.85 -13.97
N LEU A 126 2.75 3.86 -13.52
CA LEU A 126 3.98 3.72 -12.75
C LEU A 126 3.71 4.19 -11.33
N SER A 127 4.26 3.50 -10.34
CA SER A 127 4.35 3.95 -8.95
C SER A 127 5.79 4.28 -8.59
N THR A 128 6.02 5.41 -7.91
CA THR A 128 7.33 5.67 -7.32
C THR A 128 7.60 4.81 -6.08
N GLU A 129 6.55 4.37 -5.43
CA GLU A 129 6.51 3.34 -4.38
C GLU A 129 5.14 2.65 -4.43
N PRO A 130 5.00 1.39 -3.98
CA PRO A 130 3.77 0.60 -4.15
C PRO A 130 2.62 1.02 -3.20
N VAL A 131 2.72 2.22 -2.60
CA VAL A 131 1.77 2.75 -1.61
C VAL A 131 0.31 2.64 -2.06
N PRO A 132 -0.11 3.16 -3.24
CA PRO A 132 -1.51 3.14 -3.66
C PRO A 132 -1.88 1.93 -4.52
N ASP A 133 -1.01 0.94 -4.68
CA ASP A 133 -1.17 -0.08 -5.71
C ASP A 133 -2.46 -0.91 -5.56
N TYR A 134 -2.88 -1.22 -4.33
CA TYR A 134 -4.17 -1.89 -4.11
C TYR A 134 -5.35 -1.06 -4.63
N LEU A 135 -5.33 0.24 -4.39
CA LEU A 135 -6.39 1.13 -4.83
C LEU A 135 -6.37 1.32 -6.36
N ILE A 136 -5.20 1.54 -6.95
CA ILE A 136 -5.09 1.74 -8.41
C ILE A 136 -5.46 0.45 -9.15
N SER A 137 -4.98 -0.70 -8.69
CA SER A 137 -5.31 -2.00 -9.29
C SER A 137 -6.81 -2.30 -9.25
N SER A 138 -7.55 -1.79 -8.25
CA SER A 138 -9.01 -1.96 -8.20
C SER A 138 -9.74 -1.25 -9.34
N THR A 139 -9.12 -0.27 -10.01
CA THR A 139 -9.66 0.39 -11.21
C THR A 139 -9.52 -0.45 -12.49
N GLY A 140 -8.77 -1.56 -12.43
CA GLY A 140 -8.39 -2.37 -13.60
C GLY A 140 -7.15 -1.88 -14.35
N ALA A 141 -6.46 -0.82 -13.87
CA ALA A 141 -5.20 -0.38 -14.46
C ALA A 141 -4.06 -1.34 -14.09
N GLU A 142 -3.14 -1.54 -15.05
CA GLU A 142 -1.98 -2.43 -14.93
C GLU A 142 -0.77 -1.68 -14.37
N ASN A 143 -0.12 -2.22 -13.33
CA ASN A 143 1.15 -1.71 -12.86
C ASN A 143 2.26 -2.08 -13.86
N ALA A 144 2.93 -1.08 -14.42
CA ALA A 144 4.04 -1.23 -15.35
C ALA A 144 5.37 -0.76 -14.76
N THR A 145 5.45 -0.56 -13.45
CA THR A 145 6.66 -0.14 -12.76
C THR A 145 7.75 -1.21 -12.91
N PRO A 146 8.94 -0.90 -13.41
CA PRO A 146 10.05 -1.84 -13.41
C PRO A 146 10.38 -2.28 -11.97
N SER A 147 10.52 -3.59 -11.75
CA SER A 147 10.77 -4.14 -10.40
C SER A 147 12.03 -3.53 -9.75
N GLU A 148 13.13 -3.44 -10.50
CA GLU A 148 14.37 -2.83 -10.01
C GLU A 148 14.22 -1.35 -9.61
N PHE A 149 13.30 -0.61 -10.27
CA PHE A 149 12.98 0.76 -9.87
C PHE A 149 12.21 0.78 -8.55
N ALA A 150 11.18 -0.04 -8.44
CA ALA A 150 10.35 -0.13 -7.24
C ALA A 150 11.18 -0.55 -6.02
N GLU A 151 11.96 -1.63 -6.14
CA GLU A 151 12.82 -2.15 -5.08
C GLU A 151 13.86 -1.12 -4.60
N ALA A 152 14.52 -0.43 -5.54
CA ALA A 152 15.51 0.60 -5.18
C ALA A 152 14.85 1.80 -4.48
N ALA A 153 13.71 2.28 -5.01
CA ALA A 153 12.98 3.41 -4.44
C ALA A 153 12.46 3.10 -3.03
N GLU A 154 11.87 1.92 -2.86
CA GLU A 154 11.31 1.46 -1.58
C GLU A 154 12.40 1.23 -0.53
N ALA A 155 13.53 0.66 -0.91
CA ALA A 155 14.69 0.49 -0.04
C ALA A 155 15.42 1.83 0.28
N GLY A 156 15.04 2.93 -0.36
CA GLY A 156 15.72 4.22 -0.24
C GLY A 156 17.13 4.22 -0.83
N ASN A 157 17.40 3.29 -1.75
CA ASN A 157 18.66 3.17 -2.48
C ASN A 157 18.64 4.00 -3.76
N ASP A 158 19.83 4.27 -4.31
CA ASP A 158 19.94 4.88 -5.63
C ASP A 158 19.45 3.90 -6.71
N VAL A 159 18.51 4.36 -7.55
CA VAL A 159 18.08 3.61 -8.73
C VAL A 159 19.20 3.55 -9.76
N PRO A 160 19.55 2.36 -10.30
CA PRO A 160 20.57 2.25 -11.36
C PRO A 160 20.25 3.18 -12.55
N ALA A 161 21.25 3.85 -13.09
CA ALA A 161 21.04 4.89 -14.10
C ALA A 161 20.30 4.41 -15.37
N LEU A 162 20.52 3.14 -15.78
CA LEU A 162 19.81 2.56 -16.91
C LEU A 162 18.32 2.35 -16.58
N VAL A 163 18.01 1.83 -15.40
CA VAL A 163 16.64 1.61 -14.93
C VAL A 163 15.88 2.93 -14.80
N LEU A 164 16.52 3.95 -14.22
CA LEU A 164 15.94 5.29 -14.14
C LEU A 164 15.65 5.86 -15.55
N LYS A 165 16.60 5.69 -16.48
CA LYS A 165 16.38 6.13 -17.86
C LYS A 165 15.19 5.41 -18.49
N GLU A 166 15.12 4.08 -18.40
CA GLU A 166 14.02 3.28 -18.95
C GLU A 166 12.68 3.68 -18.35
N THR A 167 12.63 3.89 -17.05
CA THR A 167 11.42 4.37 -16.34
C THR A 167 10.98 5.74 -16.87
N LYS A 168 11.91 6.67 -17.06
CA LYS A 168 11.63 7.99 -17.63
C LYS A 168 11.19 7.89 -19.11
N ASP A 169 11.80 6.99 -19.90
CA ASP A 169 11.42 6.75 -21.28
C ASP A 169 9.97 6.23 -21.38
N MET A 170 9.52 5.36 -20.46
CA MET A 170 8.13 4.91 -20.42
C MET A 170 7.14 6.06 -20.23
N VAL A 171 7.51 7.05 -19.43
CA VAL A 171 6.71 8.25 -19.20
C VAL A 171 6.74 9.18 -20.43
N THR A 172 7.93 9.49 -20.94
CA THR A 172 8.10 10.44 -22.06
C THR A 172 7.51 9.92 -23.36
N GLU A 173 7.54 8.61 -23.57
CA GLU A 173 6.94 7.93 -24.73
C GLU A 173 5.42 7.63 -24.51
N LYS A 174 4.85 8.04 -23.38
CA LYS A 174 3.44 7.84 -23.02
C LYS A 174 3.00 6.37 -23.03
N LYS A 175 3.92 5.47 -22.69
CA LYS A 175 3.62 4.05 -22.49
C LYS A 175 2.77 3.79 -21.25
N VAL A 176 2.69 4.79 -20.37
CA VAL A 176 1.84 4.80 -19.17
C VAL A 176 0.95 6.04 -19.17
N GLN A 177 -0.23 5.92 -18.59
CA GLN A 177 -1.24 6.98 -18.54
C GLN A 177 -1.28 7.69 -17.19
N LEU A 178 -0.65 7.11 -16.16
CA LEU A 178 -0.65 7.65 -14.81
C LEU A 178 0.71 7.42 -14.16
N LEU A 179 1.20 8.44 -13.45
CA LEU A 179 2.25 8.32 -12.45
C LEU A 179 1.63 8.45 -11.05
N ALA A 180 1.71 7.38 -10.25
CA ALA A 180 1.42 7.41 -8.82
C ALA A 180 2.68 7.83 -8.06
N TYR A 181 2.65 9.00 -7.46
CA TYR A 181 3.80 9.62 -6.82
C TYR A 181 3.64 9.64 -5.30
N ASN A 182 4.60 9.06 -4.57
CA ASN A 182 4.66 9.21 -3.13
C ASN A 182 5.38 10.53 -2.78
N GLU A 183 4.65 11.50 -2.25
CA GLU A 183 5.22 12.81 -1.92
C GLU A 183 5.99 12.83 -0.59
N GLN A 184 5.79 11.82 0.27
CA GLN A 184 6.41 11.78 1.61
C GLN A 184 7.82 11.20 1.59
N THR A 185 8.17 10.38 0.58
CA THR A 185 9.47 9.71 0.46
C THR A 185 10.19 10.06 -0.84
N SER A 186 10.01 11.30 -1.28
CA SER A 186 10.60 11.77 -2.54
C SER A 186 12.13 11.81 -2.49
N THR A 187 12.77 11.32 -3.54
CA THR A 187 14.21 11.41 -3.81
C THR A 187 14.47 12.30 -5.02
N SER A 188 15.75 12.60 -5.31
CA SER A 188 16.12 13.29 -6.56
C SER A 188 15.65 12.50 -7.78
N GLN A 189 15.76 11.17 -7.77
CA GLN A 189 15.43 10.30 -8.89
C GLN A 189 13.92 10.16 -9.08
N THR A 190 13.13 9.99 -8.00
CA THR A 190 11.66 9.99 -8.12
C THR A 190 11.11 11.35 -8.57
N ASN A 191 11.78 12.45 -8.18
CA ASN A 191 11.48 13.79 -8.68
C ASN A 191 11.79 13.96 -10.17
N GLU A 192 12.84 13.31 -10.69
CA GLU A 192 13.10 13.30 -12.13
C GLU A 192 11.99 12.60 -12.92
N VAL A 193 11.45 11.49 -12.40
CA VAL A 193 10.31 10.81 -13.02
C VAL A 193 9.05 11.68 -12.97
N LEU A 194 8.79 12.35 -11.85
CA LEU A 194 7.69 13.31 -11.74
C LEU A 194 7.83 14.47 -12.73
N GLN A 195 9.06 15.01 -12.90
CA GLN A 195 9.31 16.07 -13.86
C GLN A 195 9.08 15.59 -15.30
N ALA A 196 9.53 14.37 -15.63
CA ALA A 196 9.27 13.76 -16.93
C ALA A 196 7.75 13.61 -17.20
N ALA A 197 6.95 13.25 -16.19
CA ALA A 197 5.50 13.18 -16.33
C ALA A 197 4.87 14.56 -16.63
N LYS A 198 5.30 15.60 -15.90
CA LYS A 198 4.85 16.98 -16.13
C LYS A 198 5.20 17.47 -17.53
N ASP A 199 6.45 17.29 -17.95
CA ASP A 199 6.94 17.77 -19.25
C ASP A 199 6.26 17.04 -20.42
N SER A 200 5.91 15.77 -20.24
CA SER A 200 5.25 14.94 -21.26
C SER A 200 3.71 14.99 -21.19
N SER A 201 3.16 15.76 -20.23
CA SER A 201 1.70 15.82 -19.99
C SER A 201 1.10 14.43 -19.71
N VAL A 202 1.83 13.58 -18.99
CA VAL A 202 1.29 12.36 -18.39
C VAL A 202 0.66 12.74 -17.05
N ASN A 203 -0.55 12.27 -16.80
CA ASN A 203 -1.24 12.55 -15.55
C ASN A 203 -0.46 11.99 -14.36
N TYR A 204 -0.46 12.70 -13.24
CA TYR A 204 0.07 12.19 -11.99
C TYR A 204 -0.88 12.46 -10.83
N VAL A 205 -0.83 11.58 -9.85
CA VAL A 205 -1.55 11.73 -8.58
C VAL A 205 -0.56 11.54 -7.44
N SER A 206 -0.53 12.53 -6.53
CA SER A 206 0.25 12.40 -5.28
C SER A 206 -0.53 11.59 -4.26
N PHE A 207 0.14 10.63 -3.67
CA PHE A 207 -0.35 9.81 -2.57
C PHE A 207 0.51 10.02 -1.33
N THR A 208 -0.03 9.68 -0.17
CA THR A 208 0.66 9.73 1.11
C THR A 208 0.59 8.37 1.80
N GLU A 209 1.64 7.99 2.52
CA GLU A 209 1.65 6.78 3.34
C GLU A 209 0.84 6.97 4.62
N THR A 210 0.86 8.18 5.16
CA THR A 210 0.21 8.51 6.41
C THR A 210 -1.01 9.39 6.21
N LEU A 211 -1.96 9.29 7.13
CA LEU A 211 -3.17 10.10 7.12
C LEU A 211 -2.81 11.60 7.14
N PRO A 212 -3.26 12.41 6.16
CA PRO A 212 -3.02 13.85 6.16
C PRO A 212 -3.67 14.55 7.38
N GLU A 213 -3.10 15.69 7.78
CA GLU A 213 -3.62 16.46 8.90
C GLU A 213 -5.07 16.92 8.65
N ASN A 214 -5.84 17.03 9.73
CA ASN A 214 -7.21 17.54 9.73
C ASN A 214 -8.20 16.76 8.84
N THR A 215 -7.96 15.49 8.60
CA THR A 215 -8.85 14.61 7.84
C THR A 215 -9.09 13.29 8.58
N ASN A 216 -9.95 12.45 8.05
CA ASN A 216 -10.15 11.08 8.50
C ASN A 216 -9.95 10.11 7.33
N TYR A 217 -9.87 8.83 7.65
CA TYR A 217 -9.56 7.79 6.67
C TYR A 217 -10.53 7.79 5.47
N LEU A 218 -11.84 7.90 5.70
CA LEU A 218 -12.84 7.89 4.62
C LEU A 218 -12.74 9.11 3.72
N ALA A 219 -12.53 10.29 4.29
CA ALA A 219 -12.34 11.51 3.52
C ALA A 219 -11.04 11.47 2.70
N TRP A 220 -9.97 10.93 3.27
CA TRP A 220 -8.70 10.72 2.58
C TRP A 220 -8.85 9.78 1.39
N MET A 221 -9.44 8.59 1.59
CA MET A 221 -9.66 7.62 0.52
C MET A 221 -10.63 8.15 -0.55
N LYS A 222 -11.66 8.88 -0.17
CA LYS A 222 -12.57 9.55 -1.11
C LYS A 222 -11.82 10.54 -2.01
N THR A 223 -10.89 11.30 -1.45
CA THR A 223 -10.05 12.23 -2.20
C THR A 223 -9.16 11.46 -3.19
N ASN A 224 -8.53 10.37 -2.75
CA ASN A 224 -7.69 9.55 -3.60
C ASN A 224 -8.48 8.92 -4.77
N VAL A 225 -9.66 8.37 -4.52
CA VAL A 225 -10.57 7.84 -5.57
C VAL A 225 -10.94 8.95 -6.57
N SER A 226 -11.34 10.14 -6.07
CA SER A 226 -11.70 11.26 -6.95
C SER A 226 -10.52 11.77 -7.79
N ASN A 227 -9.31 11.77 -7.25
CA ASN A 227 -8.12 12.16 -7.99
C ASN A 227 -7.76 11.12 -9.07
N LEU A 228 -7.90 9.82 -8.76
CA LEU A 228 -7.72 8.75 -9.75
C LEU A 228 -8.75 8.83 -10.88
N GLU A 229 -10.02 9.07 -10.55
CA GLU A 229 -11.07 9.25 -11.55
C GLU A 229 -10.71 10.35 -12.56
N LYS A 230 -10.26 11.51 -12.08
CA LYS A 230 -9.82 12.61 -12.94
C LYS A 230 -8.58 12.29 -13.76
N ALA A 231 -7.64 11.55 -13.19
CA ALA A 231 -6.37 11.23 -13.84
C ALA A 231 -6.49 10.10 -14.88
N LEU A 232 -7.45 9.20 -14.69
CA LEU A 232 -7.72 8.08 -15.58
C LEU A 232 -8.96 8.27 -16.48
N SER A 233 -9.55 9.47 -16.50
CA SER A 233 -10.68 9.81 -17.38
C SER A 233 -10.30 9.87 -18.84
#